data_f718b11b03b39a473f9c66a9525808e0
#
_entry.id   f718b11b03b39a473f9c66a9525808e0
#
_cell.length_a   1.000
_cell.length_b   1.000
_cell.length_c   1.000
_cell.angle_alpha   90.00
_cell.angle_beta   90.00
_cell.angle_gamma   90.00
#
_symmetry.space_group_name_H-M   'P 1'
#
loop_
_entity.id
_entity.type
_entity.pdbx_description
1 polymer ?
#
loop_
_entity_poly.entity_id
_entity_poly.type
_entity_poly.pdbx_seq_one_letter_code
_entity_poly.pdbx_strand_id
1 'polypeptide(L)'
;NIQRQSFTPLEEAEAFKKYVDDFGWGGVSELASKIEKSEEYVSHRIQLLKLPSDAKKQLMQNMISVSQSLELLGVPSDEQAEMTRRIYDENLTVKQIRSIKKAKVPKKDALETKKEQSHKITKKTKLGLKMALTRIDSVANEAHTISDPKIRSEVVTYMMDLRYKLHELLDDTIHFERVTLKKNLKI
;
A
#
# COMPACT_ATOMS: atom_id res chain seq x y z
N ASN A 1 -33.76 -7.24 -25.89
CA ASN A 1 -32.31 -7.44 -25.60
C ASN A 1 -31.70 -6.08 -25.30
N ILE A 2 -31.85 -5.63 -24.04
CA ILE A 2 -31.10 -4.47 -23.52
C ILE A 2 -29.74 -5.05 -23.15
N GLN A 3 -28.77 -5.05 -24.07
CA GLN A 3 -27.37 -5.23 -23.73
C GLN A 3 -27.01 -4.03 -22.84
N ARG A 4 -26.82 -4.28 -21.54
CA ARG A 4 -26.15 -3.33 -20.66
C ARG A 4 -24.74 -3.15 -21.23
N GLN A 5 -24.49 -2.04 -21.89
CA GLN A 5 -23.15 -1.64 -22.25
C GLN A 5 -22.43 -1.40 -20.93
N SER A 6 -21.60 -2.37 -20.53
CA SER A 6 -20.72 -2.19 -19.39
C SER A 6 -19.70 -1.11 -19.76
N PHE A 7 -19.49 -0.16 -18.87
CA PHE A 7 -18.44 0.85 -19.02
C PHE A 7 -17.09 0.20 -19.35
N THR A 8 -16.37 0.78 -20.27
CA THR A 8 -14.98 0.42 -20.45
C THR A 8 -14.15 0.78 -19.22
N PRO A 9 -13.00 0.14 -18.99
CA PRO A 9 -12.15 0.47 -17.85
C PRO A 9 -11.76 1.94 -17.75
N LEU A 10 -11.64 2.65 -18.88
CA LEU A 10 -11.30 4.08 -18.88
C LEU A 10 -12.51 4.97 -18.62
N GLU A 11 -13.69 4.67 -19.17
CA GLU A 11 -14.94 5.38 -18.86
C GLU A 11 -15.29 5.26 -17.38
N GLU A 12 -15.14 4.06 -16.81
CA GLU A 12 -15.30 3.84 -15.38
C GLU A 12 -14.29 4.67 -14.56
N ALA A 13 -13.04 4.73 -15.01
CA ALA A 13 -12.00 5.52 -14.37
C ALA A 13 -12.30 7.03 -14.40
N GLU A 14 -12.82 7.55 -15.51
CA GLU A 14 -13.23 8.96 -15.65
C GLU A 14 -14.42 9.29 -14.75
N ALA A 15 -15.43 8.43 -14.72
CA ALA A 15 -16.58 8.59 -13.84
C ALA A 15 -16.16 8.58 -12.36
N PHE A 16 -15.28 7.66 -11.98
CA PHE A 16 -14.77 7.57 -10.60
C PHE A 16 -13.95 8.80 -10.22
N LYS A 17 -13.07 9.23 -11.13
CA LYS A 17 -12.27 10.43 -10.88
C LYS A 17 -13.15 11.65 -10.68
N LYS A 18 -14.13 11.86 -11.55
CA LYS A 18 -15.08 12.98 -11.43
C LYS A 18 -15.80 12.94 -10.08
N TYR A 19 -16.35 11.78 -9.69
CA TYR A 19 -17.05 11.64 -8.41
C TYR A 19 -16.13 11.98 -7.22
N VAL A 20 -14.89 11.46 -7.22
CA VAL A 20 -13.93 11.69 -6.14
C VAL A 20 -13.51 13.16 -6.06
N ASP A 21 -13.28 13.80 -7.21
CA ASP A 21 -12.93 15.22 -7.29
C ASP A 21 -14.09 16.11 -6.78
N ASP A 22 -15.34 15.78 -7.13
CA ASP A 22 -16.55 16.52 -6.71
C ASP A 22 -16.83 16.31 -5.20
N PHE A 23 -16.60 15.13 -4.66
CA PHE A 23 -16.83 14.81 -3.26
C PHE A 23 -15.73 15.38 -2.34
N GLY A 24 -14.49 15.42 -2.80
CA GLY A 24 -13.32 15.86 -2.04
C GLY A 24 -12.79 14.80 -1.06
N TRP A 25 -12.47 15.22 0.15
CA TRP A 25 -11.86 14.33 1.15
C TRP A 25 -12.73 13.11 1.46
N GLY A 26 -12.16 11.91 1.39
CA GLY A 26 -12.88 10.65 1.61
C GLY A 26 -13.67 10.13 0.41
N GLY A 27 -13.65 10.83 -0.74
CA GLY A 27 -14.43 10.46 -1.93
C GLY A 27 -14.15 9.06 -2.46
N VAL A 28 -12.93 8.54 -2.31
CA VAL A 28 -12.59 7.16 -2.70
C VAL A 28 -13.32 6.13 -1.83
N SER A 29 -13.31 6.34 -0.51
CA SER A 29 -13.96 5.44 0.45
C SER A 29 -15.48 5.47 0.28
N GLU A 30 -16.05 6.66 0.13
CA GLU A 30 -17.48 6.86 -0.09
C GLU A 30 -17.95 6.21 -1.40
N LEU A 31 -17.22 6.42 -2.51
CA LEU A 31 -17.55 5.79 -3.77
C LEU A 31 -17.45 4.26 -3.70
N ALA A 32 -16.36 3.74 -3.10
CA ALA A 32 -16.15 2.32 -2.92
C ALA A 32 -17.31 1.65 -2.18
N SER A 33 -17.77 2.27 -1.10
CA SER A 33 -18.96 1.83 -0.35
C SER A 33 -20.22 1.82 -1.19
N LYS A 34 -20.47 2.88 -1.98
CA LYS A 34 -21.67 2.99 -2.84
C LYS A 34 -21.74 1.97 -3.95
N ILE A 35 -20.61 1.61 -4.53
CA ILE A 35 -20.55 0.65 -5.65
C ILE A 35 -20.22 -0.79 -5.20
N GLU A 36 -20.14 -1.01 -3.88
CA GLU A 36 -19.81 -2.32 -3.28
C GLU A 36 -18.48 -2.90 -3.79
N LYS A 37 -17.46 -2.03 -3.93
CA LYS A 37 -16.09 -2.41 -4.31
C LYS A 37 -15.10 -1.97 -3.24
N SER A 38 -13.86 -2.48 -3.34
CA SER A 38 -12.78 -2.02 -2.47
C SER A 38 -12.28 -0.63 -2.88
N GLU A 39 -11.74 0.12 -1.93
CA GLU A 39 -11.06 1.40 -2.19
C GLU A 39 -9.88 1.21 -3.16
N GLU A 40 -9.19 0.07 -3.07
CA GLU A 40 -8.13 -0.31 -3.98
C GLU A 40 -8.63 -0.44 -5.42
N TYR A 41 -9.81 -1.03 -5.63
CA TYR A 41 -10.44 -1.12 -6.95
C TYR A 41 -10.68 0.28 -7.55
N VAL A 42 -11.29 1.18 -6.78
CA VAL A 42 -11.55 2.57 -7.20
C VAL A 42 -10.23 3.29 -7.52
N SER A 43 -9.25 3.19 -6.63
CA SER A 43 -7.94 3.82 -6.81
C SER A 43 -7.21 3.29 -8.05
N HIS A 44 -7.22 1.97 -8.28
CA HIS A 44 -6.61 1.36 -9.45
C HIS A 44 -7.30 1.80 -10.75
N ARG A 45 -8.63 1.92 -10.76
CA ARG A 45 -9.35 2.45 -11.93
C ARG A 45 -8.93 3.87 -12.25
N ILE A 46 -8.94 4.77 -11.27
CA ILE A 46 -8.51 6.17 -11.46
C ILE A 46 -7.06 6.26 -11.96
N GLN A 47 -6.17 5.38 -11.48
CA GLN A 47 -4.78 5.37 -11.92
C GLN A 47 -4.61 5.08 -13.42
N LEU A 48 -5.54 4.36 -14.07
CA LEU A 48 -5.49 4.09 -15.50
C LEU A 48 -5.47 5.37 -16.33
N LEU A 49 -6.02 6.47 -15.83
CA LEU A 49 -6.01 7.76 -16.50
C LEU A 49 -4.60 8.36 -16.64
N LYS A 50 -3.63 7.89 -15.87
CA LYS A 50 -2.22 8.32 -15.93
C LYS A 50 -1.41 7.58 -17.00
N LEU A 51 -2.00 6.56 -17.66
CA LEU A 51 -1.33 5.80 -18.70
C LEU A 51 -1.07 6.65 -19.95
N PRO A 52 0.01 6.39 -20.69
CA PRO A 52 0.24 7.01 -21.99
C PRO A 52 -0.86 6.61 -22.99
N SER A 53 -1.04 7.42 -24.03
CA SER A 53 -2.09 7.27 -25.05
C SER A 53 -2.08 5.89 -25.70
N ASP A 54 -0.90 5.35 -25.99
CA ASP A 54 -0.76 4.05 -26.65
C ASP A 54 -1.21 2.89 -25.75
N ALA A 55 -0.84 2.95 -24.45
CA ALA A 55 -1.30 1.96 -23.48
C ALA A 55 -2.83 2.02 -23.28
N LYS A 56 -3.41 3.23 -23.25
CA LYS A 56 -4.87 3.42 -23.20
C LYS A 56 -5.56 2.80 -24.41
N LYS A 57 -5.04 3.03 -25.62
CA LYS A 57 -5.58 2.43 -26.85
C LYS A 57 -5.56 0.89 -26.79
N GLN A 58 -4.44 0.31 -26.40
CA GLN A 58 -4.31 -1.15 -26.28
C GLN A 58 -5.23 -1.74 -25.19
N LEU A 59 -5.40 -1.02 -24.06
CA LEU A 59 -6.37 -1.39 -23.02
C LEU A 59 -7.82 -1.39 -23.55
N MET A 60 -8.19 -0.35 -24.31
CA MET A 60 -9.52 -0.24 -24.93
C MET A 60 -9.78 -1.33 -25.95
N GLN A 61 -8.75 -1.77 -26.65
CA GLN A 61 -8.82 -2.87 -27.62
C GLN A 61 -8.72 -4.26 -26.95
N ASN A 62 -8.69 -4.35 -25.65
CA ASN A 62 -8.47 -5.57 -24.87
C ASN A 62 -7.16 -6.32 -25.20
N MET A 63 -6.17 -5.63 -25.79
CA MET A 63 -4.87 -6.20 -26.12
C MET A 63 -3.99 -6.38 -24.88
N ILE A 64 -4.17 -5.51 -23.88
CA ILE A 64 -3.56 -5.63 -22.56
C ILE A 64 -4.63 -5.56 -21.46
N SER A 65 -4.43 -6.29 -20.38
CA SER A 65 -5.35 -6.29 -19.25
C SER A 65 -5.14 -5.07 -18.34
N VAL A 66 -6.16 -4.75 -17.52
CA VAL A 66 -6.06 -3.71 -16.49
C VAL A 66 -4.86 -3.94 -15.57
N SER A 67 -4.63 -5.17 -15.12
CA SER A 67 -3.50 -5.50 -14.23
C SER A 67 -2.14 -5.30 -14.90
N GLN A 68 -2.00 -5.63 -16.19
CA GLN A 68 -0.79 -5.35 -16.96
C GLN A 68 -0.58 -3.85 -17.15
N SER A 69 -1.66 -3.11 -17.45
CA SER A 69 -1.66 -1.66 -17.61
C SER A 69 -1.21 -0.92 -16.34
N LEU A 70 -1.65 -1.36 -15.16
CA LEU A 70 -1.22 -0.79 -13.88
C LEU A 70 0.28 -0.98 -13.62
N GLU A 71 0.87 -2.08 -14.12
CA GLU A 71 2.32 -2.28 -14.00
C GLU A 71 3.13 -1.27 -14.83
N LEU A 72 2.57 -0.72 -15.91
CA LEU A 72 3.23 0.31 -16.72
C LEU A 72 3.43 1.62 -15.95
N LEU A 73 2.57 1.95 -14.99
CA LEU A 73 2.70 3.16 -14.18
C LEU A 73 4.00 3.22 -13.35
N GLY A 74 4.60 2.08 -13.08
CA GLY A 74 5.89 1.98 -12.41
C GLY A 74 7.10 1.88 -13.35
N VAL A 75 6.92 2.14 -14.65
CA VAL A 75 7.97 2.18 -15.67
C VAL A 75 8.26 3.65 -16.01
N PRO A 76 9.54 4.06 -16.20
CA PRO A 76 9.87 5.40 -16.65
C PRO A 76 9.13 5.77 -17.94
N SER A 77 8.73 7.05 -18.07
CA SER A 77 7.84 7.51 -19.16
C SER A 77 8.41 7.26 -20.55
N ASP A 78 9.72 7.37 -20.70
CA ASP A 78 10.46 7.11 -21.94
C ASP A 78 10.47 5.63 -22.35
N GLU A 79 10.36 4.71 -21.38
CA GLU A 79 10.33 3.29 -21.61
C GLU A 79 8.91 2.69 -21.69
N GLN A 80 7.88 3.45 -21.31
CA GLN A 80 6.49 2.93 -21.25
C GLN A 80 5.98 2.46 -22.60
N ALA A 81 6.31 3.17 -23.68
CA ALA A 81 5.87 2.81 -25.03
C ALA A 81 6.48 1.47 -25.50
N GLU A 82 7.78 1.27 -25.25
CA GLU A 82 8.48 0.02 -25.56
C GLU A 82 7.91 -1.13 -24.70
N MET A 83 7.76 -0.90 -23.41
CA MET A 83 7.22 -1.91 -22.49
C MET A 83 5.79 -2.30 -22.90
N THR A 84 4.96 -1.36 -23.32
CA THR A 84 3.61 -1.61 -23.77
C THR A 84 3.59 -2.54 -24.98
N ARG A 85 4.46 -2.30 -25.99
CA ARG A 85 4.60 -3.19 -27.15
C ARG A 85 5.06 -4.59 -26.72
N ARG A 86 6.07 -4.68 -25.86
CA ARG A 86 6.57 -5.97 -25.38
C ARG A 86 5.51 -6.78 -24.63
N ILE A 87 4.67 -6.12 -23.82
CA ILE A 87 3.58 -6.80 -23.10
C ILE A 87 2.63 -7.49 -24.09
N TYR A 88 2.32 -6.81 -25.19
CA TYR A 88 1.45 -7.34 -26.23
C TYR A 88 2.15 -8.41 -27.07
N ASP A 89 3.32 -8.10 -27.65
CA ASP A 89 4.02 -8.97 -28.62
C ASP A 89 4.52 -10.27 -27.97
N GLU A 90 5.02 -10.20 -26.72
CA GLU A 90 5.53 -11.34 -25.97
C GLU A 90 4.47 -11.98 -25.06
N ASN A 91 3.24 -11.45 -25.05
CA ASN A 91 2.13 -11.87 -24.16
C ASN A 91 2.55 -12.01 -22.69
N LEU A 92 3.22 -10.98 -22.17
CA LEU A 92 3.84 -11.00 -20.86
C LEU A 92 2.81 -11.05 -19.73
N THR A 93 2.96 -11.98 -18.82
CA THR A 93 2.19 -12.00 -17.57
C THR A 93 2.64 -10.88 -16.60
N VAL A 94 1.76 -10.48 -15.69
CA VAL A 94 2.07 -9.48 -14.63
C VAL A 94 3.36 -9.84 -13.87
N LYS A 95 3.58 -11.14 -13.59
CA LYS A 95 4.79 -11.62 -12.91
C LYS A 95 6.06 -11.38 -13.74
N GLN A 96 5.99 -11.62 -15.04
CA GLN A 96 7.11 -11.38 -15.97
C GLN A 96 7.41 -9.89 -16.10
N ILE A 97 6.37 -9.03 -16.22
CA ILE A 97 6.53 -7.57 -16.25
C ILE A 97 7.25 -7.08 -14.98
N ARG A 98 6.85 -7.55 -13.81
CA ARG A 98 7.51 -7.23 -12.53
C ARG A 98 8.96 -7.70 -12.50
N SER A 99 9.27 -8.87 -13.06
CA SER A 99 10.64 -9.39 -13.15
C SER A 99 11.51 -8.53 -14.06
N ILE A 100 11.00 -8.10 -15.22
CA ILE A 100 11.70 -7.21 -16.16
C ILE A 100 11.98 -5.86 -15.49
N LYS A 101 10.99 -5.28 -14.82
CA LYS A 101 11.16 -4.03 -14.05
C LYS A 101 12.27 -4.14 -12.99
N LYS A 102 12.30 -5.25 -12.25
CA LYS A 102 13.35 -5.50 -11.25
C LYS A 102 14.74 -5.68 -11.87
N ALA A 103 14.84 -6.30 -13.04
CA ALA A 103 16.10 -6.50 -13.73
C ALA A 103 16.67 -5.20 -14.33
N LYS A 104 15.79 -4.27 -14.75
CA LYS A 104 16.17 -2.95 -15.30
C LYS A 104 16.56 -1.92 -14.23
N VAL A 105 16.09 -2.09 -12.99
CA VAL A 105 16.58 -1.24 -11.89
C VAL A 105 18.06 -1.56 -11.69
N PRO A 106 19.00 -0.62 -11.97
CA PRO A 106 20.39 -0.84 -11.67
C PRO A 106 20.48 -1.25 -10.21
N LYS A 107 21.20 -2.31 -9.92
CA LYS A 107 21.50 -2.71 -8.54
C LYS A 107 22.24 -1.52 -7.92
N LYS A 108 21.49 -0.57 -7.36
CA LYS A 108 22.06 0.42 -6.44
C LYS A 108 22.88 -0.40 -5.44
N ASP A 109 24.08 0.05 -5.19
CA ASP A 109 25.09 -0.64 -4.42
C ASP A 109 24.48 -1.50 -3.30
N ALA A 110 24.99 -2.73 -3.18
CA ALA A 110 24.47 -3.71 -2.20
C ALA A 110 24.39 -3.14 -0.76
N LEU A 111 25.07 -2.03 -0.51
CA LEU A 111 25.06 -1.26 0.72
C LEU A 111 23.79 -0.40 0.86
N GLU A 112 23.31 0.26 -0.22
CA GLU A 112 22.07 1.05 -0.19
C GLU A 112 20.84 0.16 -0.05
N THR A 113 20.81 -1.00 -0.73
CA THR A 113 19.70 -1.97 -0.59
C THR A 113 19.60 -2.54 0.82
N LYS A 114 20.73 -2.79 1.50
CA LYS A 114 20.75 -3.22 2.91
C LYS A 114 20.24 -2.12 3.84
N LYS A 115 20.62 -0.86 3.59
CA LYS A 115 20.14 0.31 4.37
C LYS A 115 18.66 0.52 4.22
N GLU A 116 18.11 0.46 3.00
CA GLU A 116 16.67 0.58 2.75
C GLU A 116 15.87 -0.57 3.37
N GLN A 117 16.39 -1.80 3.33
CA GLN A 117 15.77 -2.95 3.99
C GLN A 117 15.75 -2.79 5.51
N SER A 118 16.86 -2.36 6.11
CA SER A 118 16.94 -2.07 7.55
C SER A 118 15.91 -1.02 7.95
N HIS A 119 15.83 0.11 7.22
CA HIS A 119 14.85 1.16 7.49
C HIS A 119 13.40 0.67 7.35
N LYS A 120 13.10 -0.13 6.32
CA LYS A 120 11.75 -0.72 6.13
C LYS A 120 11.38 -1.66 7.27
N ILE A 121 12.34 -2.47 7.75
CA ILE A 121 12.12 -3.38 8.88
C ILE A 121 11.86 -2.58 10.16
N THR A 122 12.71 -1.60 10.47
CA THR A 122 12.54 -0.73 11.65
C THR A 122 11.19 0.00 11.66
N LYS A 123 10.77 0.51 10.49
CA LYS A 123 9.46 1.15 10.36
C LYS A 123 8.29 0.18 10.61
N LYS A 124 8.39 -1.06 10.10
CA LYS A 124 7.38 -2.11 10.36
C LYS A 124 7.35 -2.51 11.83
N THR A 125 8.51 -2.68 12.47
CA THR A 125 8.62 -3.01 13.90
C THR A 125 7.97 -1.92 14.75
N LYS A 126 8.28 -0.65 14.50
CA LYS A 126 7.68 0.50 15.18
C LYS A 126 6.15 0.54 15.04
N LEU A 127 5.63 0.26 13.84
CA LEU A 127 4.19 0.19 13.62
C LEU A 127 3.57 -0.97 14.39
N GLY A 128 4.18 -2.16 14.36
CA GLY A 128 3.71 -3.35 15.09
C GLY A 128 3.66 -3.12 16.60
N LEU A 129 4.70 -2.49 17.17
CA LEU A 129 4.73 -2.14 18.60
C LEU A 129 3.63 -1.15 18.98
N LYS A 130 3.37 -0.12 18.14
CA LYS A 130 2.25 0.81 18.36
C LYS A 130 0.90 0.12 18.33
N MET A 131 0.68 -0.79 17.39
CA MET A 131 -0.57 -1.57 17.32
C MET A 131 -0.74 -2.47 18.53
N ALA A 132 0.35 -3.10 19.02
CA ALA A 132 0.34 -3.89 20.24
C ALA A 132 -0.01 -3.05 21.47
N LEU A 133 0.55 -1.83 21.60
CA LEU A 133 0.19 -0.90 22.66
C LEU A 133 -1.31 -0.56 22.63
N THR A 134 -1.85 -0.19 21.48
CA THR A 134 -3.28 0.11 21.34
C THR A 134 -4.14 -1.09 21.74
N ARG A 135 -3.71 -2.31 21.38
CA ARG A 135 -4.44 -3.53 21.76
C ARG A 135 -4.39 -3.80 23.27
N ILE A 136 -3.24 -3.58 23.91
CA ILE A 136 -3.12 -3.70 25.37
C ILE A 136 -4.01 -2.68 26.08
N ASP A 137 -4.02 -1.42 25.61
CA ASP A 137 -4.91 -0.38 26.17
C ASP A 137 -6.39 -0.79 26.03
N SER A 138 -6.80 -1.37 24.89
CA SER A 138 -8.15 -1.89 24.71
C SER A 138 -8.49 -3.00 25.71
N VAL A 139 -7.62 -4.00 25.85
CA VAL A 139 -7.83 -5.14 26.78
C VAL A 139 -7.80 -4.67 28.25
N ALA A 140 -6.92 -3.73 28.59
CA ALA A 140 -6.89 -3.16 29.94
C ALA A 140 -8.21 -2.42 30.27
N ASN A 141 -8.80 -1.73 29.29
CA ASN A 141 -10.13 -1.11 29.46
C ASN A 141 -11.25 -2.16 29.59
N GLU A 142 -11.17 -3.27 28.86
CA GLU A 142 -12.13 -4.38 28.99
C GLU A 142 -12.04 -5.07 30.37
N ALA A 143 -10.91 -4.99 31.07
CA ALA A 143 -10.73 -5.59 32.39
C ALA A 143 -11.70 -5.01 33.45
N HIS A 144 -12.32 -3.84 33.21
CA HIS A 144 -13.37 -3.30 34.08
C HIS A 144 -14.62 -4.18 34.15
N THR A 145 -14.84 -5.05 33.15
CA THR A 145 -15.97 -5.98 33.12
C THR A 145 -15.80 -7.18 34.04
N ILE A 146 -14.59 -7.42 34.57
CA ILE A 146 -14.30 -8.50 35.50
C ILE A 146 -14.95 -8.21 36.84
N SER A 147 -15.86 -9.10 37.28
CA SER A 147 -16.64 -8.93 38.52
C SER A 147 -15.79 -9.06 39.78
N ASP A 148 -14.79 -9.96 39.80
CA ASP A 148 -13.92 -10.17 40.94
C ASP A 148 -12.87 -9.06 41.04
N PRO A 149 -12.87 -8.24 42.13
CA PRO A 149 -11.93 -7.14 42.28
C PRO A 149 -10.46 -7.56 42.33
N LYS A 150 -10.17 -8.74 42.90
CA LYS A 150 -8.82 -9.26 43.05
C LYS A 150 -8.24 -9.65 41.69
N ILE A 151 -9.00 -10.46 40.93
CA ILE A 151 -8.61 -10.88 39.58
C ILE A 151 -8.48 -9.66 38.66
N ARG A 152 -9.41 -8.70 38.76
CA ARG A 152 -9.34 -7.44 38.00
C ARG A 152 -8.05 -6.69 38.26
N SER A 153 -7.66 -6.53 39.54
CA SER A 153 -6.42 -5.84 39.92
C SER A 153 -5.18 -6.56 39.37
N GLU A 154 -5.14 -7.88 39.46
CA GLU A 154 -4.02 -8.68 38.94
C GLU A 154 -3.89 -8.55 37.40
N VAL A 155 -5.01 -8.63 36.68
CA VAL A 155 -5.04 -8.46 35.21
C VAL A 155 -4.60 -7.07 34.81
N VAL A 156 -5.11 -6.01 35.44
CA VAL A 156 -4.72 -4.62 35.15
C VAL A 156 -3.25 -4.40 35.41
N THR A 157 -2.73 -4.88 36.55
CA THR A 157 -1.29 -4.76 36.88
C THR A 157 -0.43 -5.45 35.81
N TYR A 158 -0.79 -6.67 35.41
CA TYR A 158 -0.07 -7.40 34.37
C TYR A 158 -0.10 -6.65 33.01
N MET A 159 -1.25 -6.08 32.63
CA MET A 159 -1.37 -5.29 31.40
C MET A 159 -0.53 -4.01 31.45
N MET A 160 -0.44 -3.37 32.61
CA MET A 160 0.42 -2.18 32.79
C MET A 160 1.91 -2.53 32.69
N ASP A 161 2.34 -3.67 33.21
CA ASP A 161 3.72 -4.14 33.08
C ASP A 161 4.06 -4.46 31.61
N LEU A 162 3.16 -5.10 30.88
CA LEU A 162 3.33 -5.34 29.45
C LEU A 162 3.40 -4.03 28.66
N ARG A 163 2.54 -3.07 29.00
CA ARG A 163 2.54 -1.75 28.38
C ARG A 163 3.87 -1.04 28.60
N TYR A 164 4.42 -1.08 29.81
CA TYR A 164 5.72 -0.49 30.12
C TYR A 164 6.83 -1.12 29.26
N LYS A 165 6.92 -2.45 29.22
CA LYS A 165 7.90 -3.17 28.38
C LYS A 165 7.79 -2.82 26.90
N LEU A 166 6.57 -2.67 26.38
CA LEU A 166 6.37 -2.28 24.98
C LEU A 166 6.78 -0.84 24.71
N HIS A 167 6.60 0.08 25.66
CA HIS A 167 7.11 1.45 25.53
C HIS A 167 8.63 1.46 25.49
N GLU A 168 9.30 0.73 26.37
CA GLU A 168 10.74 0.58 26.37
C GLU A 168 11.27 0.07 25.01
N LEU A 169 10.67 -1.02 24.48
CA LEU A 169 11.02 -1.55 23.17
C LEU A 169 10.76 -0.54 22.02
N LEU A 170 9.70 0.25 22.13
CA LEU A 170 9.39 1.29 21.15
C LEU A 170 10.44 2.41 21.19
N ASP A 171 10.86 2.83 22.37
CA ASP A 171 11.89 3.88 22.57
C ASP A 171 13.25 3.39 22.07
N ASP A 172 13.62 2.14 22.33
CA ASP A 172 14.82 1.50 21.80
C ASP A 172 14.78 1.45 20.25
N THR A 173 13.65 1.10 19.68
CA THR A 173 13.47 1.09 18.21
C THR A 173 13.64 2.49 17.63
N ILE A 174 13.09 3.52 18.27
CA ILE A 174 13.24 4.92 17.85
C ILE A 174 14.70 5.38 18.01
N HIS A 175 15.34 5.00 19.10
CA HIS A 175 16.76 5.31 19.33
C HIS A 175 17.64 4.68 18.25
N PHE A 176 17.44 3.41 17.95
CA PHE A 176 18.14 2.70 16.88
C PHE A 176 17.95 3.39 15.53
N GLU A 177 16.72 3.78 15.17
CA GLU A 177 16.42 4.51 13.95
C GLU A 177 17.21 5.82 13.87
N ARG A 178 17.24 6.61 14.96
CA ARG A 178 17.97 7.89 15.04
C ARG A 178 19.49 7.72 14.91
N VAL A 179 20.06 6.71 15.57
CA VAL A 179 21.50 6.41 15.49
C VAL A 179 21.89 5.98 14.10
N THR A 180 21.07 5.14 13.47
CA THR A 180 21.30 4.65 12.10
C THR A 180 21.22 5.80 11.07
N LEU A 181 20.25 6.72 11.23
CA LEU A 181 20.14 7.91 10.39
C LEU A 181 21.32 8.86 10.57
N LYS A 182 21.78 9.11 11.81
CA LYS A 182 22.95 9.98 12.09
C LYS A 182 24.27 9.43 11.51
N LYS A 183 24.46 8.11 11.53
CA LYS A 183 25.64 7.46 10.89
C LYS A 183 25.61 7.62 9.37
N ASN A 184 24.44 7.76 8.78
CA ASN A 184 24.27 7.93 7.34
C ASN A 184 24.46 9.38 6.85
N LEU A 185 24.38 10.37 7.75
CA LEU A 185 24.59 11.80 7.45
C LEU A 185 26.04 12.27 7.64
N LYS A 186 26.93 11.40 8.17
CA LYS A 186 28.34 11.73 8.42
C LYS A 186 29.31 11.12 7.37
N ILE A 187 28.79 10.65 6.24
CA ILE A 187 29.50 10.25 5.03
C ILE A 187 29.02 11.13 3.89
#